data_0a7c115b9cb5e9bb7c786e3a019f9a96
#
_entry.id   0a7c115b9cb5e9bb7c786e3a019f9a96
#
_cell.length_a   1.000
_cell.length_b   1.000
_cell.length_c   1.000
_cell.angle_alpha   90.00
_cell.angle_beta   90.00
_cell.angle_gamma   90.00
#
_symmetry.space_group_name_H-M   'P 1'
#
loop_
_entity.id
_entity.type
_entity.pdbx_description
1 polymer ?
#
loop_
_entity_poly.entity_id
_entity_poly.type
_entity_poly.pdbx_seq_one_letter_code
_entity_poly.pdbx_strand_id
1 'polypeptide(L)'
;MKKSRLNLFKLTSMSISVLGILFIIIAVLVIAGIGIWEVTQSFSTDVGSGASYDQYNTLTTEYDALENQYQDIGNSVFTSKNINLKSAYSNAQLQLENTNTTLASVNSALSTGQPQSEVTERINAAQAQLLIAQKSMNNVTSLM
;
A
#
# COMPACT_ATOMS: atom_id res chain seq x y z
N MET A 1 -23.72 35.31 19.55
CA MET A 1 -22.28 35.24 19.27
C MET A 1 -21.62 33.93 19.70
N LYS A 2 -21.99 33.34 20.84
CA LYS A 2 -21.40 32.05 21.25
C LYS A 2 -21.79 30.86 20.35
N LYS A 3 -22.93 30.87 19.66
CA LYS A 3 -23.36 29.80 18.74
C LYS A 3 -22.61 29.80 17.40
N SER A 4 -22.14 30.95 16.91
CA SER A 4 -21.38 31.02 15.67
C SER A 4 -19.93 30.53 15.82
N ARG A 5 -19.36 30.69 17.01
CA ARG A 5 -18.02 30.17 17.31
C ARG A 5 -17.99 28.65 17.44
N LEU A 6 -19.05 28.06 18.01
CA LEU A 6 -19.19 26.61 18.12
C LEU A 6 -19.39 25.97 16.76
N ASN A 7 -20.15 26.58 15.87
CA ASN A 7 -20.36 26.11 14.50
C ASN A 7 -19.08 26.24 13.66
N LEU A 8 -18.31 27.31 13.87
CA LEU A 8 -17.01 27.49 13.24
C LEU A 8 -16.01 26.42 13.71
N PHE A 9 -16.04 26.09 14.98
CA PHE A 9 -15.18 25.05 15.57
C PHE A 9 -15.54 23.65 15.05
N LYS A 10 -16.84 23.34 14.90
CA LYS A 10 -17.31 22.10 14.29
C LYS A 10 -16.94 21.98 12.82
N LEU A 11 -17.11 23.07 12.08
CA LEU A 11 -16.71 23.13 10.66
C LEU A 11 -15.22 22.98 10.46
N THR A 12 -14.42 23.61 11.32
CA THR A 12 -12.95 23.53 11.27
C THR A 12 -12.46 22.14 11.64
N SER A 13 -13.08 21.47 12.61
CA SER A 13 -12.72 20.11 13.03
C SER A 13 -13.08 19.08 11.95
N MET A 14 -14.23 19.19 11.31
CA MET A 14 -14.60 18.34 10.17
C MET A 14 -13.71 18.58 8.95
N SER A 15 -13.36 19.83 8.70
CA SER A 15 -12.49 20.24 7.59
C SER A 15 -11.07 19.70 7.74
N ILE A 16 -10.54 19.70 8.96
CA ILE A 16 -9.20 19.17 9.26
C ILE A 16 -9.17 17.65 9.06
N SER A 17 -10.23 16.93 9.43
CA SER A 17 -10.31 15.48 9.24
C SER A 17 -10.40 15.11 7.77
N VAL A 18 -11.22 15.81 6.99
CA VAL A 18 -11.34 15.61 5.54
C VAL A 18 -10.05 16.01 4.82
N LEU A 19 -9.42 17.11 5.24
CA LEU A 19 -8.14 17.54 4.70
C LEU A 19 -7.02 16.55 5.02
N GLY A 20 -7.03 15.97 6.23
CA GLY A 20 -6.08 14.93 6.63
C GLY A 20 -6.21 13.67 5.78
N ILE A 21 -7.43 13.21 5.55
CA ILE A 21 -7.71 12.06 4.70
C ILE A 21 -7.31 12.35 3.25
N LEU A 22 -7.64 13.54 2.74
CA LEU A 22 -7.25 13.97 1.40
C LEU A 22 -5.72 14.02 1.25
N PHE A 23 -5.02 14.53 2.29
CA PHE A 23 -3.56 14.61 2.30
C PHE A 23 -2.91 13.21 2.29
N ILE A 24 -3.48 12.27 3.04
CA ILE A 24 -3.04 10.87 3.05
C ILE A 24 -3.26 10.23 1.68
N ILE A 25 -4.41 10.45 1.05
CA ILE A 25 -4.71 9.94 -0.30
C ILE A 25 -3.73 10.52 -1.33
N ILE A 26 -3.46 11.82 -1.27
CA ILE A 26 -2.49 12.47 -2.16
C ILE A 26 -1.08 11.96 -1.89
N ALA A 27 -0.69 11.79 -0.64
CA ALA A 27 0.62 11.25 -0.27
C ALA A 27 0.80 9.81 -0.78
N VAL A 28 -0.24 8.98 -0.65
CA VAL A 28 -0.23 7.60 -1.17
C VAL A 28 -0.16 7.60 -2.70
N LEU A 29 -0.91 8.47 -3.37
CA LEU A 29 -0.86 8.61 -4.83
C LEU A 29 0.50 9.12 -5.34
N VAL A 30 1.12 10.04 -4.62
CA VAL A 30 2.44 10.57 -4.94
C VAL A 30 3.50 9.48 -4.72
N ILE A 31 3.44 8.76 -3.60
CA ILE A 31 4.36 7.66 -3.31
C ILE A 31 4.18 6.53 -4.34
N ALA A 32 2.95 6.18 -4.69
CA ALA A 32 2.66 5.18 -5.72
C ALA A 32 3.14 5.65 -7.11
N GLY A 33 2.95 6.92 -7.44
CA GLY A 33 3.40 7.48 -8.73
C GLY A 33 4.91 7.58 -8.85
N ILE A 34 5.59 8.02 -7.82
CA ILE A 34 7.06 8.13 -7.78
C ILE A 34 7.69 6.74 -7.66
N GLY A 35 7.11 5.87 -6.82
CA GLY A 35 7.59 4.50 -6.63
C GLY A 35 7.53 3.66 -7.92
N ILE A 36 6.49 3.80 -8.72
CA ILE A 36 6.36 3.08 -9.99
C ILE A 36 7.41 3.56 -11.01
N TRP A 37 7.76 4.83 -10.99
CA TRP A 37 8.74 5.40 -11.93
C TRP A 37 10.18 5.01 -11.59
N GLU A 38 10.56 5.11 -10.32
CA GLU A 38 11.90 4.71 -9.86
C GLU A 38 12.10 3.20 -9.92
N VAL A 39 11.07 2.44 -9.61
CA VAL A 39 11.12 0.98 -9.60
C VAL A 39 11.28 0.41 -11.01
N THR A 40 10.62 0.98 -12.04
CA THR A 40 10.81 0.55 -13.42
C THR A 40 12.21 0.85 -13.95
N GLN A 41 12.89 1.85 -13.45
CA GLN A 41 14.28 2.15 -13.82
C GLN A 41 15.31 1.33 -13.04
N SER A 42 15.04 1.02 -11.77
CA SER A 42 15.93 0.23 -10.91
C SER A 42 15.99 -1.24 -11.28
N PHE A 43 14.91 -1.81 -11.82
CA PHE A 43 14.84 -3.23 -12.16
C PHE A 43 15.53 -3.59 -13.49
N SER A 44 15.90 -2.63 -14.30
CA SER A 44 16.60 -2.86 -15.57
C SER A 44 18.12 -2.88 -15.46
N THR A 45 18.69 -2.58 -14.30
CA THR A 45 20.12 -2.66 -14.04
C THR A 45 20.47 -3.99 -13.40
N ASP A 46 21.43 -4.69 -13.97
CA ASP A 46 22.00 -5.91 -13.44
C ASP A 46 22.71 -5.60 -12.12
N VAL A 47 22.10 -5.97 -11.03
CA VAL A 47 22.47 -5.47 -9.70
C VAL A 47 22.91 -6.65 -8.85
N GLY A 48 24.04 -6.51 -8.16
CA GLY A 48 24.56 -7.51 -7.23
C GLY A 48 23.63 -7.76 -6.04
N SER A 49 23.96 -8.77 -5.24
CA SER A 49 23.13 -9.26 -4.13
C SER A 49 22.73 -8.18 -3.11
N GLY A 50 23.57 -7.15 -2.90
CA GLY A 50 23.26 -6.04 -1.99
C GLY A 50 22.07 -5.21 -2.44
N ALA A 51 21.94 -4.97 -3.74
CA ALA A 51 20.80 -4.24 -4.28
C ALA A 51 19.49 -5.05 -4.26
N SER A 52 19.60 -6.38 -4.34
CA SER A 52 18.42 -7.26 -4.16
C SER A 52 17.87 -7.16 -2.73
N TYR A 53 18.72 -7.08 -1.71
CA TYR A 53 18.30 -6.81 -0.34
C TYR A 53 17.66 -5.44 -0.19
N ASP A 54 18.20 -4.41 -0.81
CA ASP A 54 17.64 -3.05 -0.80
C ASP A 54 16.27 -3.02 -1.47
N GLN A 55 16.10 -3.70 -2.59
CA GLN A 55 14.83 -3.84 -3.28
C GLN A 55 13.79 -4.57 -2.40
N TYR A 56 14.20 -5.66 -1.77
CA TYR A 56 13.34 -6.39 -0.85
C TYR A 56 12.91 -5.52 0.33
N ASN A 57 13.83 -4.77 0.93
CA ASN A 57 13.53 -3.86 2.03
C ASN A 57 12.56 -2.76 1.61
N THR A 58 12.72 -2.21 0.42
CA THR A 58 11.80 -1.21 -0.15
C THR A 58 10.40 -1.80 -0.33
N LEU A 59 10.28 -2.98 -0.91
CA LEU A 59 9.01 -3.68 -1.10
C LEU A 59 8.33 -3.98 0.25
N THR A 60 9.11 -4.41 1.24
CA THR A 60 8.59 -4.66 2.60
C THR A 60 8.06 -3.39 3.24
N THR A 61 8.75 -2.28 3.09
CA THR A 61 8.33 -0.98 3.62
C THR A 61 7.02 -0.52 2.97
N GLU A 62 6.90 -0.67 1.65
CA GLU A 62 5.67 -0.34 0.92
C GLU A 62 4.51 -1.26 1.32
N TYR A 63 4.78 -2.53 1.53
CA TYR A 63 3.80 -3.48 2.02
C TYR A 63 3.30 -3.12 3.42
N ASP A 64 4.21 -2.80 4.35
CA ASP A 64 3.86 -2.41 5.71
C ASP A 64 2.99 -1.14 5.73
N ALA A 65 3.30 -0.16 4.88
CA ALA A 65 2.50 1.05 4.74
C ALA A 65 1.08 0.73 4.25
N LEU A 66 0.98 -0.17 3.28
CA LEU A 66 -0.31 -0.60 2.72
C LEU A 66 -1.13 -1.40 3.74
N GLU A 67 -0.50 -2.27 4.51
CA GLU A 67 -1.13 -3.03 5.59
C GLU A 67 -1.67 -2.10 6.68
N ASN A 68 -0.89 -1.11 7.09
CA ASN A 68 -1.32 -0.10 8.06
C ASN A 68 -2.53 0.68 7.54
N GLN A 69 -2.52 1.09 6.28
CA GLN A 69 -3.65 1.75 5.65
C GLN A 69 -4.90 0.86 5.66
N TYR A 70 -4.74 -0.42 5.37
CA TYR A 70 -5.81 -1.40 5.39
C TYR A 70 -6.44 -1.51 6.79
N GLN A 71 -5.60 -1.58 7.84
CA GLN A 71 -6.07 -1.65 9.22
C GLN A 71 -6.79 -0.37 9.64
N ASP A 72 -6.28 0.79 9.25
CA ASP A 72 -6.86 2.10 9.61
C ASP A 72 -8.28 2.28 9.07
N ILE A 73 -8.54 1.79 7.86
CA ILE A 73 -9.88 1.91 7.24
C ILE A 73 -10.84 0.78 7.65
N GLY A 74 -10.35 -0.26 8.31
CA GLY A 74 -11.12 -1.45 8.67
C GLY A 74 -12.39 -1.13 9.45
N ASN A 75 -12.30 -0.28 10.46
CA ASN A 75 -13.44 0.12 11.27
C ASN A 75 -14.52 0.83 10.45
N SER A 76 -14.12 1.72 9.54
CA SER A 76 -15.03 2.43 8.65
C SER A 76 -15.75 1.47 7.71
N VAL A 77 -15.06 0.45 7.22
CA VAL A 77 -15.64 -0.58 6.35
C VAL A 77 -16.63 -1.44 7.13
N PHE A 78 -16.27 -1.90 8.33
CA PHE A 78 -17.14 -2.76 9.14
C PHE A 78 -18.44 -2.06 9.58
N THR A 79 -18.39 -0.75 9.82
CA THR A 79 -19.57 0.05 10.18
C THR A 79 -20.39 0.46 8.98
N SER A 80 -19.86 0.34 7.78
CA SER A 80 -20.58 0.67 6.55
C SER A 80 -21.64 -0.37 6.20
N LYS A 81 -22.75 0.08 5.63
CA LYS A 81 -23.79 -0.78 5.06
C LYS A 81 -23.56 -1.10 3.57
N ASN A 82 -22.48 -0.58 2.99
CA ASN A 82 -22.17 -0.78 1.58
C ASN A 82 -21.55 -2.16 1.36
N ILE A 83 -22.29 -3.05 0.74
CA ILE A 83 -21.85 -4.42 0.44
C ILE A 83 -20.68 -4.44 -0.53
N ASN A 84 -20.67 -3.54 -1.51
CA ASN A 84 -19.58 -3.43 -2.48
C ASN A 84 -18.27 -3.02 -1.81
N LEU A 85 -18.34 -2.10 -0.85
CA LEU A 85 -17.19 -1.68 -0.06
C LEU A 85 -16.62 -2.86 0.75
N LYS A 86 -17.48 -3.63 1.42
CA LYS A 86 -17.06 -4.81 2.20
C LYS A 86 -16.42 -5.89 1.32
N SER A 87 -16.98 -6.12 0.15
CA SER A 87 -16.44 -7.07 -0.83
C SER A 87 -15.07 -6.61 -1.35
N ALA A 88 -14.92 -5.33 -1.70
CA ALA A 88 -13.64 -4.76 -2.11
C ALA A 88 -12.59 -4.84 -1.01
N TYR A 89 -12.98 -4.60 0.24
CA TYR A 89 -12.10 -4.71 1.40
C TYR A 89 -11.60 -6.14 1.61
N SER A 90 -12.50 -7.14 1.47
CA SER A 90 -12.12 -8.56 1.55
C SER A 90 -11.16 -8.96 0.43
N ASN A 91 -11.37 -8.46 -0.79
CA ASN A 91 -10.46 -8.67 -1.91
C ASN A 91 -9.10 -8.03 -1.66
N ALA A 92 -9.06 -6.82 -1.10
CA ALA A 92 -7.81 -6.16 -0.72
C ALA A 92 -7.04 -6.97 0.33
N GLN A 93 -7.74 -7.57 1.29
CA GLN A 93 -7.13 -8.47 2.27
C GLN A 93 -6.45 -9.67 1.60
N LEU A 94 -7.13 -10.29 0.66
CA LEU A 94 -6.57 -11.42 -0.09
C LEU A 94 -5.32 -11.01 -0.87
N GLN A 95 -5.34 -9.84 -1.49
CA GLN A 95 -4.18 -9.35 -2.24
C GLN A 95 -3.00 -9.00 -1.32
N LEU A 96 -3.26 -8.46 -0.13
CA LEU A 96 -2.23 -8.23 0.88
C LEU A 96 -1.60 -9.55 1.35
N GLU A 97 -2.41 -10.56 1.59
CA GLU A 97 -1.94 -11.88 1.99
C GLU A 97 -1.09 -12.53 0.89
N ASN A 98 -1.50 -12.43 -0.36
CA ASN A 98 -0.73 -12.89 -1.50
C ASN A 98 0.60 -12.14 -1.62
N THR A 99 0.61 -10.84 -1.38
CA THR A 99 1.82 -10.02 -1.37
C THR A 99 2.78 -10.47 -0.28
N ASN A 100 2.27 -10.73 0.91
CA ASN A 100 3.08 -11.26 2.01
C ASN A 100 3.74 -12.60 1.64
N THR A 101 3.00 -13.48 0.99
CA THR A 101 3.51 -14.77 0.51
C THR A 101 4.63 -14.59 -0.53
N THR A 102 4.47 -13.67 -1.48
CA THR A 102 5.52 -13.39 -2.48
C THR A 102 6.75 -12.75 -1.86
N LEU A 103 6.59 -11.87 -0.88
CA LEU A 103 7.71 -11.28 -0.12
C LEU A 103 8.46 -12.34 0.68
N ALA A 104 7.75 -13.28 1.30
CA ALA A 104 8.35 -14.42 2.00
C ALA A 104 9.17 -15.29 1.03
N SER A 105 8.71 -15.47 -0.20
CA SER A 105 9.43 -16.17 -1.26
C SER A 105 10.75 -15.46 -1.63
N VAL A 106 10.74 -14.14 -1.72
CA VAL A 106 11.96 -13.34 -1.95
C VAL A 106 12.94 -13.51 -0.79
N ASN A 107 12.47 -13.39 0.44
CA ASN A 107 13.29 -13.57 1.63
C ASN A 107 13.92 -14.97 1.68
N SER A 108 13.17 -15.99 1.35
CA SER A 108 13.65 -17.37 1.26
C SER A 108 14.77 -17.51 0.23
N ALA A 109 14.61 -16.93 -0.95
CA ALA A 109 15.61 -16.96 -2.01
C ALA A 109 16.90 -16.23 -1.61
N LEU A 110 16.79 -15.08 -0.96
CA LEU A 110 17.94 -14.33 -0.44
C LEU A 110 18.66 -15.07 0.67
N SER A 111 17.92 -15.68 1.59
CA SER A 111 18.47 -16.40 2.75
C SER A 111 19.17 -17.69 2.37
N THR A 112 18.71 -18.37 1.33
CA THR A 112 19.26 -19.66 0.87
C THR A 112 20.33 -19.51 -0.20
N GLY A 113 20.68 -18.28 -0.58
CA GLY A 113 21.72 -18.01 -1.57
C GLY A 113 21.37 -18.49 -2.97
N GLN A 114 20.10 -18.39 -3.37
CA GLN A 114 19.66 -18.73 -4.71
C GLN A 114 20.36 -17.88 -5.78
N PRO A 115 20.48 -18.40 -7.04
CA PRO A 115 21.06 -17.62 -8.14
C PRO A 115 20.38 -16.27 -8.33
N GLN A 116 21.14 -15.26 -8.76
CA GLN A 116 20.63 -13.89 -8.94
C GLN A 116 19.43 -13.83 -9.89
N SER A 117 19.38 -14.66 -10.92
CA SER A 117 18.24 -14.76 -11.83
C SER A 117 16.96 -15.19 -11.11
N GLU A 118 17.05 -16.15 -10.21
CA GLU A 118 15.93 -16.63 -9.39
C GLU A 118 15.45 -15.53 -8.42
N VAL A 119 16.37 -14.86 -7.75
CA VAL A 119 16.06 -13.75 -6.84
C VAL A 119 15.38 -12.61 -7.58
N THR A 120 15.89 -12.22 -8.74
CA THR A 120 15.30 -11.17 -9.58
C THR A 120 13.90 -11.53 -10.03
N GLU A 121 13.67 -12.77 -10.44
CA GLU A 121 12.34 -13.24 -10.85
C GLU A 121 11.33 -13.14 -9.69
N ARG A 122 11.72 -13.56 -8.49
CA ARG A 122 10.87 -13.48 -7.30
C ARG A 122 10.60 -12.03 -6.87
N ILE A 123 11.60 -11.16 -6.96
CA ILE A 123 11.43 -9.73 -6.69
C ILE A 123 10.43 -9.10 -7.67
N ASN A 124 10.54 -9.40 -8.96
CA ASN A 124 9.62 -8.92 -9.98
C ASN A 124 8.18 -9.43 -9.71
N ALA A 125 8.03 -10.68 -9.31
CA ALA A 125 6.73 -11.24 -8.94
C ALA A 125 6.13 -10.55 -7.70
N ALA A 126 6.94 -10.30 -6.69
CA ALA A 126 6.53 -9.58 -5.48
C ALA A 126 6.11 -8.14 -5.77
N GLN A 127 6.84 -7.46 -6.64
CA GLN A 127 6.51 -6.11 -7.08
C GLN A 127 5.18 -6.07 -7.85
N ALA A 128 4.98 -6.98 -8.78
CA ALA A 128 3.72 -7.08 -9.52
C ALA A 128 2.54 -7.35 -8.57
N GLN A 129 2.72 -8.23 -7.59
CA GLN A 129 1.70 -8.54 -6.60
C GLN A 129 1.41 -7.33 -5.68
N LEU A 130 2.44 -6.61 -5.26
CA LEU A 130 2.28 -5.39 -4.46
C LEU A 130 1.46 -4.33 -5.23
N LEU A 131 1.70 -4.18 -6.52
CA LEU A 131 0.95 -3.28 -7.38
C LEU A 131 -0.54 -3.67 -7.46
N ILE A 132 -0.82 -4.98 -7.54
CA ILE A 132 -2.19 -5.49 -7.50
C ILE A 132 -2.85 -5.18 -6.17
N ALA A 133 -2.15 -5.36 -5.06
CA ALA A 133 -2.64 -5.02 -3.73
C ALA A 133 -2.93 -3.51 -3.59
N GLN A 134 -2.06 -2.67 -4.11
CA GLN A 134 -2.26 -1.21 -4.14
C GLN A 134 -3.51 -0.82 -4.93
N LYS A 135 -3.73 -1.43 -6.09
CA LYS A 135 -4.92 -1.21 -6.90
C LYS A 135 -6.19 -1.65 -6.18
N SER A 136 -6.14 -2.78 -5.49
CA SER A 136 -7.27 -3.27 -4.68
C SER A 136 -7.59 -2.32 -3.53
N MET A 137 -6.57 -1.76 -2.90
CA MET A 137 -6.73 -0.77 -1.84
C MET A 137 -7.32 0.54 -2.37
N ASN A 138 -6.87 1.01 -3.53
CA ASN A 138 -7.42 2.19 -4.18
C ASN A 138 -8.90 2.00 -4.55
N ASN A 139 -9.29 0.81 -4.95
CA ASN A 139 -10.68 0.47 -5.19
C ASN A 139 -11.51 0.57 -3.91
N VAL A 140 -11.00 0.10 -2.79
CA VAL A 140 -11.66 0.24 -1.47
C VAL A 140 -11.86 1.71 -1.12
N THR A 141 -10.80 2.52 -1.23
CA THR A 141 -10.88 3.94 -0.89
C THR A 141 -11.80 4.72 -1.81
N SER A 142 -11.93 4.32 -3.06
CA SER A 142 -12.85 4.95 -4.03
C SER A 142 -14.32 4.67 -3.71
N LEU A 143 -14.61 3.58 -2.99
CA LEU A 143 -15.96 3.21 -2.58
C LEU A 143 -16.35 3.79 -1.21
N MET A 144 -15.40 4.35 -0.49
CA MET A 144 -15.63 5.05 0.78
C MET A 144 -16.16 6.45 0.52
#